data_1e038a14321d56fea3df06e08adc95d5
#
_entry.id   1e038a14321d56fea3df06e08adc95d5
#
_cell.length_a   1.000
_cell.length_b   1.000
_cell.length_c   1.000
_cell.angle_alpha   90.00
_cell.angle_beta   90.00
_cell.angle_gamma   90.00
#
_symmetry.space_group_name_H-M   'P 1'
#
loop_
_entity.id
_entity.type
_entity.pdbx_description
1 polymer ?
#
loop_
_entity_poly.entity_id
_entity_poly.type
_entity_poly.pdbx_seq_one_letter_code
_entity_poly.pdbx_strand_id
1 'polypeptide(L)'
;MANSRQARKRARQGEARRRHNASFRSMVRTYIKKVDVAIEGGDHAAATEAYNTAVPVIDSLADKGIIHKNKAARHKSRLNAAVMALK
;
A
#
# COMPACT_ATOMS: atom_id res chain seq x y z
N MET A 1 -32.52 -9.79 17.99
CA MET A 1 -31.78 -8.99 18.97
C MET A 1 -30.35 -8.83 18.55
N ALA A 2 -29.87 -7.60 18.54
CA ALA A 2 -28.51 -7.26 18.16
C ALA A 2 -27.42 -7.91 19.03
N ASN A 3 -27.83 -8.54 20.15
CA ASN A 3 -26.92 -9.12 21.13
C ASN A 3 -26.71 -10.61 20.98
N SER A 4 -27.05 -11.18 19.84
CA SER A 4 -26.78 -12.58 19.58
C SER A 4 -25.29 -12.87 19.57
N ARG A 5 -24.92 -14.11 19.86
CA ARG A 5 -23.53 -14.56 19.79
C ARG A 5 -22.92 -14.29 18.41
N GLN A 6 -23.72 -14.47 17.37
CA GLN A 6 -23.28 -14.22 15.99
C GLN A 6 -22.97 -12.74 15.74
N ALA A 7 -23.82 -11.83 16.26
CA ALA A 7 -23.60 -10.40 16.12
C ALA A 7 -22.29 -9.96 16.82
N ARG A 8 -22.03 -10.48 18.02
CA ARG A 8 -20.80 -10.21 18.75
C ARG A 8 -19.59 -10.76 18.03
N LYS A 9 -19.69 -11.95 17.47
CA LYS A 9 -18.61 -12.57 16.70
C LYS A 9 -18.30 -11.75 15.46
N ARG A 10 -19.32 -11.31 14.72
CA ARG A 10 -19.16 -10.47 13.53
C ARG A 10 -18.50 -9.13 13.87
N ALA A 11 -18.92 -8.52 14.99
CA ALA A 11 -18.34 -7.26 15.44
C ALA A 11 -16.85 -7.42 15.75
N ARG A 12 -16.45 -8.49 16.43
CA ARG A 12 -15.05 -8.79 16.74
C ARG A 12 -14.23 -9.05 15.46
N GLN A 13 -14.79 -9.83 14.53
CA GLN A 13 -14.15 -10.13 13.26
C GLN A 13 -13.97 -8.87 12.41
N GLY A 14 -14.99 -8.01 12.37
CA GLY A 14 -14.92 -6.75 11.65
C GLY A 14 -13.89 -5.80 12.23
N GLU A 15 -13.74 -5.74 13.53
CA GLU A 15 -12.74 -4.92 14.20
C GLU A 15 -11.32 -5.45 13.94
N ALA A 16 -11.12 -6.75 14.05
CA ALA A 16 -9.84 -7.39 13.76
C ALA A 16 -9.44 -7.14 12.30
N ARG A 17 -10.38 -7.25 11.38
CA ARG A 17 -10.17 -7.01 9.96
C ARG A 17 -9.79 -5.55 9.70
N ARG A 18 -10.45 -4.60 10.36
CA ARG A 18 -10.13 -3.17 10.23
C ARG A 18 -8.73 -2.86 10.72
N ARG A 19 -8.30 -3.42 11.84
CA ARG A 19 -6.95 -3.26 12.37
C ARG A 19 -5.90 -3.82 11.42
N HIS A 20 -6.17 -5.01 10.90
CA HIS A 20 -5.30 -5.69 9.95
C HIS A 20 -5.14 -4.86 8.66
N ASN A 21 -6.26 -4.37 8.11
CA ASN A 21 -6.26 -3.53 6.91
C ASN A 21 -5.57 -2.19 7.15
N ALA A 22 -5.73 -1.59 8.32
CA ALA A 22 -5.04 -0.34 8.67
C ALA A 22 -3.52 -0.55 8.71
N SER A 23 -3.06 -1.69 9.24
CA SER A 23 -1.66 -2.06 9.26
C SER A 23 -1.08 -2.19 7.83
N PHE A 24 -1.81 -2.87 6.94
CA PHE A 24 -1.40 -3.00 5.54
C PHE A 24 -1.39 -1.67 4.79
N ARG A 25 -2.37 -0.79 5.05
CA ARG A 25 -2.40 0.56 4.47
C ARG A 25 -1.19 1.38 4.93
N SER A 26 -0.82 1.27 6.19
CA SER A 26 0.38 1.91 6.72
C SER A 26 1.65 1.39 6.04
N MET A 27 1.70 0.09 5.77
CA MET A 27 2.79 -0.54 5.04
C MET A 27 2.93 0.07 3.63
N VAL A 28 1.82 0.20 2.88
CA VAL A 28 1.83 0.82 1.54
C VAL A 28 2.38 2.24 1.62
N ARG A 29 1.90 3.04 2.55
CA ARG A 29 2.37 4.42 2.74
C ARG A 29 3.87 4.47 3.02
N THR A 30 4.37 3.55 3.83
CA THR A 30 5.78 3.47 4.17
C THR A 30 6.62 3.19 2.93
N TYR A 31 6.21 2.24 2.11
CA TYR A 31 6.95 1.91 0.87
C TYR A 31 6.91 3.04 -0.14
N ILE A 32 5.75 3.67 -0.32
CA ILE A 32 5.61 4.83 -1.20
C ILE A 32 6.48 5.98 -0.72
N LYS A 33 6.51 6.24 0.57
CA LYS A 33 7.34 7.29 1.17
C LYS A 33 8.83 7.04 0.94
N LYS A 34 9.27 5.80 1.01
CA LYS A 34 10.66 5.43 0.73
C LYS A 34 11.04 5.77 -0.71
N VAL A 35 10.14 5.52 -1.66
CA VAL A 35 10.36 5.88 -3.06
C VAL A 35 10.43 7.40 -3.20
N ASP A 36 9.49 8.13 -2.59
CA ASP A 36 9.44 9.60 -2.63
C ASP A 36 10.71 10.23 -2.06
N VAL A 37 11.21 9.71 -0.95
CA VAL A 37 12.46 10.19 -0.33
C VAL A 37 13.65 9.95 -1.26
N ALA A 38 13.73 8.80 -1.90
CA ALA A 38 14.78 8.50 -2.87
C ALA A 38 14.69 9.41 -4.09
N ILE A 39 13.49 9.74 -4.56
CA ILE A 39 13.27 10.68 -5.66
C ILE A 39 13.73 12.08 -5.27
N GLU A 40 13.39 12.53 -4.07
CA GLU A 40 13.83 13.84 -3.56
C GLU A 40 15.36 13.93 -3.46
N GLY A 41 16.01 12.82 -3.15
CA GLY A 41 17.45 12.72 -3.11
C GLY A 41 18.11 12.81 -4.49
N GLY A 42 17.35 12.67 -5.56
CA GLY A 42 17.83 12.79 -6.92
C GLY A 42 18.69 11.63 -7.43
N ASP A 43 18.77 10.54 -6.69
CA ASP A 43 19.53 9.35 -7.06
C ASP A 43 18.64 8.36 -7.80
N HIS A 44 18.82 8.25 -9.10
CA HIS A 44 18.04 7.34 -9.95
C HIS A 44 18.17 5.87 -9.52
N ALA A 45 19.38 5.43 -9.18
CA ALA A 45 19.62 4.04 -8.77
C ALA A 45 18.88 3.71 -7.48
N ALA A 46 18.97 4.58 -6.47
CA ALA A 46 18.26 4.40 -5.20
C ALA A 46 16.74 4.44 -5.38
N ALA A 47 16.24 5.35 -6.21
CA ALA A 47 14.81 5.48 -6.50
C ALA A 47 14.30 4.25 -7.24
N THR A 48 15.05 3.71 -8.19
CA THR A 48 14.71 2.49 -8.93
C THR A 48 14.62 1.29 -7.98
N GLU A 49 15.58 1.14 -7.10
CA GLU A 49 15.61 0.06 -6.12
C GLU A 49 14.40 0.14 -5.18
N ALA A 50 14.12 1.32 -4.65
CA ALA A 50 12.97 1.54 -3.77
C ALA A 50 11.65 1.25 -4.50
N TYR A 51 11.52 1.69 -5.74
CA TYR A 51 10.36 1.42 -6.58
C TYR A 51 10.17 -0.08 -6.82
N ASN A 52 11.23 -0.79 -7.19
CA ASN A 52 11.19 -2.23 -7.44
C ASN A 52 10.80 -3.03 -6.19
N THR A 53 11.16 -2.53 -5.02
CA THR A 53 10.75 -3.12 -3.74
C THR A 53 9.29 -2.82 -3.42
N ALA A 54 8.81 -1.63 -3.76
CA ALA A 54 7.44 -1.20 -3.46
C ALA A 54 6.39 -1.87 -4.35
N VAL A 55 6.69 -2.11 -5.62
CA VAL A 55 5.72 -2.64 -6.61
C VAL A 55 5.09 -3.96 -6.16
N PRO A 56 5.85 -5.00 -5.74
CA PRO A 56 5.23 -6.25 -5.29
C PRO A 56 4.32 -6.07 -4.09
N VAL A 57 4.67 -5.17 -3.18
CA VAL A 57 3.85 -4.87 -2.00
C VAL A 57 2.53 -4.22 -2.40
N ILE A 58 2.57 -3.24 -3.29
CA ILE A 58 1.38 -2.55 -3.79
C ILE A 58 0.47 -3.55 -4.52
N ASP A 59 1.03 -4.37 -5.39
CA ASP A 59 0.27 -5.38 -6.14
C ASP A 59 -0.36 -6.43 -5.23
N SER A 60 0.39 -6.91 -4.24
CA SER A 60 -0.11 -7.89 -3.26
C SER A 60 -1.31 -7.35 -2.49
N LEU A 61 -1.27 -6.09 -2.10
CA LEU A 61 -2.36 -5.47 -1.34
C LEU A 61 -3.57 -5.17 -2.21
N ALA A 62 -3.37 -4.91 -3.50
CA ALA A 62 -4.48 -4.79 -4.46
C ALA A 62 -5.15 -6.15 -4.67
N ASP A 63 -4.38 -7.23 -4.78
CA ASP A 63 -4.91 -8.59 -4.90
C ASP A 63 -5.72 -9.00 -3.66
N LYS A 64 -5.31 -8.55 -2.49
CA LYS A 64 -6.04 -8.82 -1.24
C LYS A 64 -7.27 -7.93 -1.06
N GLY A 65 -7.49 -6.98 -1.96
CA GLY A 65 -8.61 -6.04 -1.88
C GLY A 65 -8.46 -4.96 -0.83
N ILE A 66 -7.29 -4.78 -0.25
CA ILE A 66 -7.02 -3.74 0.75
C ILE A 66 -6.98 -2.37 0.11
N ILE A 67 -6.40 -2.29 -1.09
CA ILE A 67 -6.48 -1.10 -1.93
C ILE A 67 -7.12 -1.48 -3.27
N HIS A 68 -7.77 -0.51 -3.92
CA HIS A 68 -8.39 -0.75 -5.21
C HIS A 68 -7.32 -0.90 -6.28
N LYS A 69 -7.55 -1.80 -7.26
CA LYS A 69 -6.72 -2.00 -8.44
C LYS A 69 -6.30 -0.70 -9.12
N ASN A 70 -7.27 0.22 -9.30
CA ASN A 70 -7.04 1.49 -9.98
C ASN A 70 -6.11 2.40 -9.16
N LYS A 71 -6.25 2.36 -7.84
CA LYS A 71 -5.37 3.11 -6.94
C LYS A 71 -3.95 2.58 -7.00
N ALA A 72 -3.80 1.25 -7.00
CA ALA A 72 -2.50 0.60 -7.14
C ALA A 72 -1.82 0.98 -8.46
N ALA A 73 -2.56 0.90 -9.56
CA ALA A 73 -2.06 1.27 -10.88
C ALA A 73 -1.62 2.74 -10.95
N ARG A 74 -2.40 3.63 -10.31
CA ARG A 74 -2.08 5.05 -10.26
C ARG A 74 -0.80 5.32 -9.48
N HIS A 75 -0.63 4.69 -8.33
CA HIS A 75 0.59 4.81 -7.54
C HIS A 75 1.81 4.34 -8.33
N LYS A 76 1.72 3.16 -8.94
CA LYS A 76 2.82 2.61 -9.74
C LYS A 76 3.18 3.52 -10.91
N SER A 77 2.18 4.01 -11.63
CA SER A 77 2.37 4.88 -12.78
C SER A 77 3.05 6.19 -12.40
N ARG A 78 2.58 6.85 -11.35
CA ARG A 78 3.14 8.12 -10.87
C ARG A 78 4.56 7.97 -10.36
N LEU A 79 4.80 6.93 -9.57
CA LEU A 79 6.14 6.66 -9.03
C LEU A 79 7.12 6.32 -10.14
N ASN A 80 6.71 5.50 -11.10
CA ASN A 80 7.53 5.15 -12.24
C ASN A 80 7.92 6.38 -13.06
N ALA A 81 6.95 7.26 -13.34
CA ALA A 81 7.22 8.50 -14.07
C ALA A 81 8.22 9.40 -13.34
N ALA A 82 8.08 9.53 -12.03
CA ALA A 82 8.98 10.32 -11.21
C ALA A 82 10.39 9.73 -11.15
N VAL A 83 10.50 8.40 -11.05
CA VAL A 83 11.80 7.71 -11.07
C VAL A 83 12.47 7.87 -12.42
N MET A 84 11.73 7.72 -13.52
CA MET A 84 12.27 7.89 -14.88
C MET A 84 12.73 9.31 -15.15
N ALA A 85 12.11 10.29 -14.52
CA ALA A 85 12.49 11.70 -14.65
C ALA A 85 13.89 12.00 -14.06
N LEU A 86 14.41 11.12 -13.21
CA LEU A 86 15.75 11.26 -12.62
C LEU A 86 16.88 10.76 -13.52
N LYS A 87 16.53 10.11 -14.62
CA LYS A 87 17.51 9.56 -15.55
C LYS A 87 18.41 10.61 -16.18
#